data_adb58c6327bb5dd68dc861fd9927fe15
#
_entry.id   adb58c6327bb5dd68dc861fd9927fe15
#
_cell.length_a   1.000
_cell.length_b   1.000
_cell.length_c   1.000
_cell.angle_alpha   90.00
_cell.angle_beta   90.00
_cell.angle_gamma   90.00
#
_symmetry.space_group_name_H-M   'P 1'
#
loop_
_entity.id
_entity.type
_entity.pdbx_description
1 polymer ?
#
loop_
_entity_poly.entity_id
_entity_poly.type
_entity_poly.pdbx_seq_one_letter_code
_entity_poly.pdbx_strand_id
1 'polypeptide(L)'
;LAQDYQISREEADTFALASQEKYAAGKEAGFFDGEITPITVPGGRKQPDVTVDVDEHPRAGTTMEMLAKLRVLNEDGVTTAGNASGVNDGAVAMFIGSRAMGEKAGLKPVAKIISSASAGVPPRIMGIGPVPASQKALERAGLTMDDMDVVEINEALSLIHISEPTRRTI
;
A
#
# COMPACT_ATOMS: atom_id res chain seq x y z
N LEU A 1 -6.38 -2.74 17.52
CA LEU A 1 -5.82 -1.47 17.02
C LEU A 1 -6.89 -0.36 17.03
N ALA A 2 -8.01 -0.51 16.28
CA ALA A 2 -9.04 0.50 16.20
C ALA A 2 -9.57 0.95 17.58
N GLN A 3 -9.83 0.00 18.48
CA GLN A 3 -10.25 0.30 19.85
C GLN A 3 -9.20 1.08 20.64
N ASP A 4 -7.92 0.70 20.54
CA ASP A 4 -6.82 1.34 21.28
C ASP A 4 -6.55 2.76 20.79
N TYR A 5 -6.74 3.01 19.50
CA TYR A 5 -6.52 4.30 18.84
C TYR A 5 -7.82 5.07 18.57
N GLN A 6 -8.95 4.55 19.04
CA GLN A 6 -10.29 5.15 18.92
C GLN A 6 -10.67 5.50 17.48
N ILE A 7 -10.29 4.63 16.53
CA ILE A 7 -10.60 4.78 15.11
C ILE A 7 -12.01 4.26 14.86
N SER A 8 -12.87 5.11 14.36
CA SER A 8 -14.24 4.78 14.01
C SER A 8 -14.34 4.04 12.68
N ARG A 9 -15.48 3.40 12.45
CA ARG A 9 -15.82 2.80 11.16
C ARG A 9 -15.89 3.85 10.05
N GLU A 10 -16.45 5.00 10.33
CA GLU A 10 -16.59 6.10 9.38
C GLU A 10 -15.23 6.66 8.94
N GLU A 11 -14.29 6.83 9.86
CA GLU A 11 -12.93 7.25 9.53
C GLU A 11 -12.22 6.22 8.63
N ALA A 12 -12.35 4.92 8.94
CA ALA A 12 -11.77 3.87 8.13
C ALA A 12 -12.36 3.80 6.72
N ASP A 13 -13.68 3.97 6.59
CA ASP A 13 -14.37 3.99 5.31
C ASP A 13 -14.06 5.27 4.52
N THR A 14 -13.93 6.42 5.17
CA THR A 14 -13.52 7.69 4.53
C THR A 14 -12.13 7.59 3.93
N PHE A 15 -11.19 6.97 4.66
CA PHE A 15 -9.85 6.73 4.14
C PHE A 15 -9.87 5.80 2.92
N ALA A 16 -10.63 4.70 2.99
CA ALA A 16 -10.77 3.75 1.89
C ALA A 16 -11.42 4.40 0.65
N LEU A 17 -12.44 5.25 0.83
CA LEU A 17 -13.03 6.01 -0.27
C LEU A 17 -12.01 6.93 -0.92
N ALA A 18 -11.27 7.71 -0.13
CA ALA A 18 -10.24 8.60 -0.66
C ALA A 18 -9.15 7.86 -1.45
N SER A 19 -8.76 6.64 -1.02
CA SER A 19 -7.83 5.78 -1.75
C SER A 19 -8.39 5.37 -3.13
N GLN A 20 -9.66 4.96 -3.20
CA GLN A 20 -10.33 4.63 -4.46
C GLN A 20 -10.43 5.83 -5.41
N GLU A 21 -10.75 7.01 -4.88
CA GLU A 21 -10.85 8.24 -5.66
C GLU A 21 -9.49 8.68 -6.21
N LYS A 22 -8.43 8.59 -5.41
CA LYS A 22 -7.04 8.88 -5.85
C LYS A 22 -6.60 7.95 -6.96
N TYR A 23 -6.87 6.64 -6.83
CA TYR A 23 -6.55 5.69 -7.89
C TYR A 23 -7.32 6.00 -9.18
N ALA A 24 -8.62 6.27 -9.09
CA ALA A 24 -9.45 6.60 -10.26
C ALA A 24 -8.93 7.86 -10.98
N ALA A 25 -8.61 8.91 -10.23
CA ALA A 25 -8.03 10.13 -10.77
C ALA A 25 -6.65 9.91 -11.42
N GLY A 26 -5.78 9.14 -10.79
CA GLY A 26 -4.48 8.76 -11.34
C GLY A 26 -4.59 7.97 -12.63
N LYS A 27 -5.54 7.03 -12.69
CA LYS A 27 -5.83 6.24 -13.89
C LYS A 27 -6.35 7.13 -15.03
N GLU A 28 -7.29 8.01 -14.75
CA GLU A 28 -7.83 8.96 -15.73
C GLU A 28 -6.76 9.91 -16.28
N ALA A 29 -5.82 10.31 -15.43
CA ALA A 29 -4.68 11.14 -15.81
C ALA A 29 -3.58 10.38 -16.57
N GLY A 30 -3.72 9.06 -16.79
CA GLY A 30 -2.72 8.24 -17.47
C GLY A 30 -1.46 7.96 -16.64
N PHE A 31 -1.52 8.18 -15.32
CA PHE A 31 -0.37 8.02 -14.43
C PHE A 31 0.24 6.61 -14.48
N PHE A 32 -0.60 5.60 -14.66
CA PHE A 32 -0.17 4.19 -14.65
C PHE A 32 0.16 3.62 -16.03
N ASP A 33 -0.02 4.38 -17.13
CA ASP A 33 0.13 3.88 -18.50
C ASP A 33 1.53 3.35 -18.81
N GLY A 34 2.55 3.91 -18.16
CA GLY A 34 3.94 3.46 -18.29
C GLY A 34 4.33 2.29 -17.37
N GLU A 35 3.47 1.90 -16.44
CA GLU A 35 3.74 0.88 -15.43
C GLU A 35 3.02 -0.44 -15.74
N ILE A 36 1.85 -0.37 -16.40
CA ILE A 36 1.04 -1.54 -16.74
C ILE A 36 1.59 -2.20 -18.01
N THR A 37 1.96 -3.47 -17.90
CA THR A 37 2.36 -4.30 -19.03
C THR A 37 1.25 -5.31 -19.32
N PRO A 38 0.55 -5.22 -20.47
CA PRO A 38 -0.50 -6.16 -20.83
C PRO A 38 0.01 -7.59 -20.92
N ILE A 39 -0.73 -8.55 -20.38
CA ILE A 39 -0.43 -9.98 -20.44
C ILE A 39 -1.58 -10.73 -21.11
N THR A 40 -1.27 -11.50 -22.14
CA THR A 40 -2.25 -12.37 -22.78
C THR A 40 -2.29 -13.72 -22.08
N VAL A 41 -3.44 -14.05 -21.52
CA VAL A 41 -3.72 -15.34 -20.88
C VAL A 41 -4.41 -16.26 -21.89
N PRO A 42 -3.85 -17.46 -22.18
CA PRO A 42 -4.46 -18.40 -23.10
C PRO A 42 -5.83 -18.89 -22.63
N GLY A 43 -6.82 -18.83 -23.48
CA GLY A 43 -8.22 -19.16 -23.16
C GLY A 43 -8.56 -20.66 -23.09
N GLY A 44 -7.62 -21.58 -23.20
CA GLY A 44 -7.88 -23.02 -23.14
C GLY A 44 -8.69 -23.55 -24.34
N ARG A 45 -9.15 -24.81 -24.27
CA ARG A 45 -9.70 -25.55 -25.41
C ARG A 45 -10.94 -24.96 -26.10
N LYS A 46 -11.67 -24.05 -25.46
CA LYS A 46 -12.96 -23.51 -25.97
C LYS A 46 -13.17 -22.03 -25.74
N GLN A 47 -12.19 -21.33 -25.21
CA GLN A 47 -12.29 -19.89 -24.93
C GLN A 47 -11.18 -19.13 -25.66
N PRO A 48 -11.46 -17.93 -26.16
CA PRO A 48 -10.42 -17.09 -26.75
C PRO A 48 -9.41 -16.67 -25.70
N ASP A 49 -8.23 -16.31 -26.15
CA ASP A 49 -7.22 -15.66 -25.31
C ASP A 49 -7.77 -14.34 -24.77
N VAL A 50 -7.40 -14.01 -23.55
CA VAL A 50 -7.82 -12.77 -22.87
C VAL A 50 -6.59 -11.93 -22.55
N THR A 51 -6.58 -10.69 -23.01
CA THR A 51 -5.55 -9.72 -22.60
C THR A 51 -5.98 -9.04 -21.30
N VAL A 52 -5.14 -9.14 -20.28
CA VAL A 52 -5.29 -8.46 -18.98
C VAL A 52 -4.36 -7.25 -18.99
N ASP A 53 -4.92 -6.06 -18.96
CA ASP A 53 -4.24 -4.78 -19.04
C ASP A 53 -4.78 -3.75 -18.03
N VAL A 54 -5.60 -4.21 -17.08
CA VAL A 54 -6.17 -3.38 -16.02
C VAL A 54 -6.13 -4.12 -14.69
N ASP A 55 -5.96 -3.36 -13.60
CA ASP A 55 -6.10 -3.88 -12.25
C ASP A 55 -7.57 -4.18 -11.95
N GLU A 56 -7.84 -5.38 -11.42
CA GLU A 56 -9.21 -5.84 -11.14
C GLU A 56 -9.70 -5.41 -9.74
N HIS A 57 -8.80 -5.08 -8.83
CA HIS A 57 -9.13 -4.76 -7.44
C HIS A 57 -9.84 -3.40 -7.26
N PRO A 58 -9.45 -2.32 -7.96
CA PRO A 58 -10.07 -1.01 -7.81
C PRO A 58 -11.57 -1.03 -8.13
N ARG A 59 -12.34 -0.29 -7.36
CA ARG A 59 -13.81 -0.18 -7.47
C ARG A 59 -14.20 1.25 -7.79
N ALA A 60 -14.17 1.61 -9.06
CA ALA A 60 -14.67 2.91 -9.50
C ALA A 60 -16.13 3.12 -9.08
N GLY A 61 -16.46 4.34 -8.65
CA GLY A 61 -17.80 4.67 -8.18
C GLY A 61 -18.15 4.19 -6.77
N THR A 62 -17.18 3.75 -5.98
CA THR A 62 -17.37 3.50 -4.56
C THR A 62 -17.90 4.75 -3.86
N THR A 63 -18.86 4.60 -2.94
CA THR A 63 -19.44 5.69 -2.14
C THR A 63 -19.45 5.32 -0.66
N MET A 64 -19.53 6.32 0.22
CA MET A 64 -19.67 6.09 1.66
C MET A 64 -20.89 5.24 2.00
N GLU A 65 -22.00 5.43 1.29
CA GLU A 65 -23.21 4.63 1.48
C GLU A 65 -23.00 3.15 1.14
N MET A 66 -22.21 2.86 0.11
CA MET A 66 -21.85 1.49 -0.27
C MET A 66 -20.96 0.86 0.80
N LEU A 67 -19.95 1.59 1.27
CA LEU A 67 -19.03 1.12 2.31
C LEU A 67 -19.76 0.87 3.63
N ALA A 68 -20.65 1.78 4.05
CA ALA A 68 -21.42 1.66 5.28
C ALA A 68 -22.30 0.39 5.35
N LYS A 69 -22.76 -0.12 4.19
CA LYS A 69 -23.56 -1.35 4.10
C LYS A 69 -22.75 -2.64 4.27
N LEU A 70 -21.41 -2.56 4.18
CA LEU A 70 -20.55 -3.74 4.29
C LEU A 70 -20.50 -4.25 5.73
N ARG A 71 -20.59 -5.57 5.86
CA ARG A 71 -20.50 -6.25 7.16
C ARG A 71 -19.07 -6.21 7.67
N VAL A 72 -18.90 -5.96 8.96
CA VAL A 72 -17.62 -6.08 9.64
C VAL A 72 -17.09 -7.53 9.61
N LEU A 73 -15.79 -7.68 9.47
CA LEU A 73 -15.13 -8.99 9.43
C LEU A 73 -15.03 -9.63 10.82
N ASN A 74 -14.95 -8.82 11.87
CA ASN A 74 -14.88 -9.27 13.25
C ASN A 74 -15.98 -8.56 14.05
N GLU A 75 -16.57 -9.27 15.00
CA GLU A 75 -17.52 -8.71 15.96
C GLU A 75 -16.87 -7.53 16.70
N ASP A 76 -17.59 -6.43 16.86
CA ASP A 76 -17.08 -5.17 17.42
C ASP A 76 -15.90 -4.51 16.69
N GLY A 77 -15.60 -4.96 15.47
CA GLY A 77 -14.56 -4.39 14.62
C GLY A 77 -15.05 -3.27 13.70
N VAL A 78 -14.12 -2.56 13.08
CA VAL A 78 -14.40 -1.55 12.04
C VAL A 78 -13.95 -1.99 10.64
N THR A 79 -13.24 -3.10 10.55
CA THR A 79 -12.69 -3.64 9.29
C THR A 79 -13.75 -4.36 8.48
N THR A 80 -13.84 -4.03 7.20
CA THR A 80 -14.73 -4.67 6.21
C THR A 80 -13.97 -5.00 4.94
N ALA A 81 -14.63 -5.67 4.01
CA ALA A 81 -14.06 -5.92 2.67
C ALA A 81 -13.81 -4.62 1.87
N GLY A 82 -14.42 -3.50 2.25
CA GLY A 82 -14.25 -2.22 1.57
C GLY A 82 -13.11 -1.36 2.11
N ASN A 83 -12.63 -1.63 3.33
CA ASN A 83 -11.56 -0.88 3.98
C ASN A 83 -10.36 -1.77 4.38
N ALA A 84 -10.27 -2.95 3.79
CA ALA A 84 -9.13 -3.86 3.90
C ALA A 84 -8.49 -4.09 2.53
N SER A 85 -7.20 -4.39 2.49
CA SER A 85 -6.53 -4.79 1.25
C SER A 85 -7.06 -6.14 0.75
N GLY A 86 -7.01 -6.35 -0.55
CA GLY A 86 -7.23 -7.67 -1.14
C GLY A 86 -6.08 -8.63 -0.86
N VAL A 87 -6.34 -9.92 -1.05
CA VAL A 87 -5.30 -10.95 -1.09
C VAL A 87 -4.99 -11.19 -2.56
N ASN A 88 -3.95 -10.56 -3.07
CA ASN A 88 -3.57 -10.59 -4.47
C ASN A 88 -2.23 -11.29 -4.65
N ASP A 89 -2.06 -11.95 -5.79
CA ASP A 89 -0.75 -12.47 -6.19
C ASP A 89 0.16 -11.30 -6.59
N GLY A 90 1.46 -11.43 -6.32
CA GLY A 90 2.42 -10.42 -6.69
C GLY A 90 3.83 -10.99 -6.79
N ALA A 91 4.63 -10.41 -7.67
CA ALA A 91 6.04 -10.73 -7.78
C ALA A 91 6.84 -9.46 -8.10
N VAL A 92 8.00 -9.33 -7.49
CA VAL A 92 8.92 -8.23 -7.76
C VAL A 92 10.33 -8.78 -7.89
N ALA A 93 11.10 -8.21 -8.79
CA ALA A 93 12.52 -8.51 -8.93
C ALA A 93 13.33 -7.22 -9.02
N MET A 94 14.43 -7.15 -8.27
CA MET A 94 15.32 -6.00 -8.32
C MET A 94 16.78 -6.43 -8.16
N PHE A 95 17.69 -5.69 -8.77
CA PHE A 95 19.11 -5.86 -8.56
C PHE A 95 19.58 -4.97 -7.41
N ILE A 96 20.11 -5.60 -6.36
CA ILE A 96 20.70 -4.91 -5.20
C ILE A 96 22.19 -5.26 -5.14
N GLY A 97 23.04 -4.27 -5.05
CA GLY A 97 24.47 -4.48 -5.00
C GLY A 97 25.25 -3.22 -4.61
N SER A 98 26.56 -3.34 -4.51
CA SER A 98 27.39 -2.16 -4.33
C SER A 98 27.46 -1.32 -5.61
N ARG A 99 27.66 -0.01 -5.46
CA ARG A 99 27.84 0.91 -6.61
C ARG A 99 28.91 0.39 -7.57
N ALA A 100 30.08 -0.02 -7.06
CA ALA A 100 31.19 -0.50 -7.87
C ALA A 100 30.83 -1.73 -8.71
N MET A 101 30.03 -2.66 -8.16
CA MET A 101 29.56 -3.83 -8.92
C MET A 101 28.56 -3.44 -9.99
N GLY A 102 27.65 -2.53 -9.69
CA GLY A 102 26.68 -2.01 -10.66
C GLY A 102 27.38 -1.32 -11.83
N GLU A 103 28.32 -0.44 -11.56
CA GLU A 103 29.11 0.25 -12.59
C GLU A 103 29.89 -0.73 -13.47
N LYS A 104 30.52 -1.75 -12.87
CA LYS A 104 31.23 -2.81 -13.61
C LYS A 104 30.28 -3.62 -14.52
N ALA A 105 29.03 -3.78 -14.12
CA ALA A 105 27.99 -4.47 -14.90
C ALA A 105 27.29 -3.55 -15.91
N GLY A 106 27.68 -2.28 -16.03
CA GLY A 106 27.04 -1.30 -16.92
C GLY A 106 25.68 -0.84 -16.45
N LEU A 107 25.33 -1.08 -15.17
CA LEU A 107 24.05 -0.69 -14.58
C LEU A 107 24.15 0.71 -13.97
N LYS A 108 23.11 1.50 -14.19
CA LYS A 108 22.97 2.81 -13.56
C LYS A 108 22.19 2.65 -12.26
N PRO A 109 22.72 3.12 -11.10
CA PRO A 109 21.97 3.06 -9.86
C PRO A 109 20.73 3.96 -9.91
N VAL A 110 19.60 3.42 -9.46
CA VAL A 110 18.32 4.13 -9.41
C VAL A 110 18.13 4.78 -8.04
N ALA A 111 18.54 4.09 -6.97
CA ALA A 111 18.43 4.57 -5.60
C ALA A 111 19.56 4.03 -4.73
N LYS A 112 19.71 4.57 -3.54
CA LYS A 112 20.60 4.09 -2.48
C LYS A 112 19.78 3.75 -1.25
N ILE A 113 19.93 2.51 -0.74
CA ILE A 113 19.39 2.13 0.56
C ILE A 113 20.27 2.76 1.65
N ILE A 114 19.71 3.69 2.39
CA ILE A 114 20.43 4.39 3.47
C ILE A 114 20.41 3.55 4.73
N SER A 115 19.24 3.06 5.12
CA SER A 115 19.04 2.27 6.33
C SER A 115 17.87 1.32 6.16
N SER A 116 17.82 0.31 7.01
CA SER A 116 16.65 -0.56 7.16
C SER A 116 16.54 -1.02 8.61
N ALA A 117 15.32 -1.29 9.05
CA ALA A 117 15.07 -1.85 10.36
C ALA A 117 13.79 -2.70 10.39
N SER A 118 13.72 -3.56 11.36
CA SER A 118 12.50 -4.27 11.74
C SER A 118 12.24 -4.09 13.22
N ALA A 119 10.97 -4.14 13.62
CA ALA A 119 10.56 -4.08 15.01
C ALA A 119 9.41 -5.07 15.23
N GLY A 120 9.44 -5.79 16.34
CA GLY A 120 8.34 -6.64 16.77
C GLY A 120 7.34 -5.83 17.59
N VAL A 121 6.05 -6.09 17.38
CA VAL A 121 4.94 -5.55 18.17
C VAL A 121 4.00 -6.68 18.56
N PRO A 122 3.18 -6.54 19.60
CA PRO A 122 2.19 -7.54 19.93
C PRO A 122 1.27 -7.86 18.73
N PRO A 123 0.97 -9.17 18.45
CA PRO A 123 0.17 -9.54 17.28
C PRO A 123 -1.18 -8.83 17.17
N ARG A 124 -1.82 -8.53 18.29
CA ARG A 124 -3.10 -7.85 18.37
C ARG A 124 -3.08 -6.43 17.74
N ILE A 125 -1.93 -5.79 17.74
CA ILE A 125 -1.73 -4.43 17.19
C ILE A 125 -0.69 -4.42 16.06
N MET A 126 -0.61 -5.48 15.28
CA MET A 126 0.40 -5.64 14.22
C MET A 126 0.51 -4.42 13.29
N GLY A 127 -0.60 -3.74 13.03
CA GLY A 127 -0.64 -2.58 12.14
C GLY A 127 0.19 -1.38 12.60
N ILE A 128 0.57 -1.31 13.89
CA ILE A 128 1.45 -0.25 14.39
C ILE A 128 2.95 -0.55 14.15
N GLY A 129 3.27 -1.75 13.68
CA GLY A 129 4.65 -2.19 13.46
C GLY A 129 5.53 -1.25 12.62
N PRO A 130 5.00 -0.60 11.56
CA PRO A 130 5.75 0.38 10.79
C PRO A 130 6.33 1.53 11.63
N VAL A 131 5.63 1.99 12.68
CA VAL A 131 6.07 3.12 13.53
C VAL A 131 7.42 2.84 14.20
N PRO A 132 7.55 1.84 15.09
CA PRO A 132 8.84 1.56 15.73
C PRO A 132 9.91 1.09 14.74
N ALA A 133 9.54 0.46 13.63
CA ALA A 133 10.49 0.08 12.59
C ALA A 133 11.07 1.30 11.87
N SER A 134 10.22 2.25 11.48
CA SER A 134 10.64 3.50 10.83
C SER A 134 11.48 4.37 11.76
N GLN A 135 11.07 4.55 13.02
CA GLN A 135 11.85 5.27 14.02
C GLN A 135 13.26 4.70 14.14
N LYS A 136 13.39 3.37 14.26
CA LYS A 136 14.67 2.69 14.35
C LYS A 136 15.52 2.83 13.07
N ALA A 137 14.89 2.84 11.90
CA ALA A 137 15.58 3.03 10.62
C ALA A 137 16.11 4.46 10.50
N LEU A 138 15.32 5.46 10.86
CA LEU A 138 15.71 6.87 10.87
C LEU A 138 16.85 7.12 11.87
N GLU A 139 16.74 6.61 13.10
CA GLU A 139 17.80 6.71 14.09
C GLU A 139 19.13 6.15 13.59
N ARG A 140 19.12 4.97 12.96
CA ARG A 140 20.31 4.35 12.36
C ARG A 140 20.92 5.18 11.22
N ALA A 141 20.07 5.90 10.50
CA ALA A 141 20.51 6.79 9.42
C ALA A 141 20.98 8.16 9.91
N GLY A 142 20.71 8.51 11.17
CA GLY A 142 20.92 9.86 11.71
C GLY A 142 19.96 10.88 11.10
N LEU A 143 18.74 10.45 10.73
CA LEU A 143 17.71 11.24 10.09
C LEU A 143 16.46 11.33 10.98
N THR A 144 15.60 12.27 10.66
CA THR A 144 14.27 12.47 11.26
C THR A 144 13.18 12.37 10.21
N MET A 145 11.91 12.36 10.63
CA MET A 145 10.79 12.41 9.68
C MET A 145 10.75 13.72 8.87
N ASP A 146 11.30 14.80 9.40
CA ASP A 146 11.35 16.10 8.70
C ASP A 146 12.33 16.12 7.53
N ASP A 147 13.26 15.16 7.50
CA ASP A 147 14.21 14.98 6.40
C ASP A 147 13.61 14.16 5.24
N MET A 148 12.37 13.67 5.38
CA MET A 148 11.72 12.82 4.37
C MET A 148 10.86 13.66 3.43
N ASP A 149 11.12 13.58 2.13
CA ASP A 149 10.29 14.20 1.09
C ASP A 149 9.04 13.37 0.79
N VAL A 150 9.16 12.03 0.83
CA VAL A 150 8.08 11.09 0.52
C VAL A 150 8.08 9.95 1.52
N VAL A 151 6.91 9.57 1.98
CA VAL A 151 6.70 8.41 2.85
C VAL A 151 5.71 7.47 2.17
N GLU A 152 6.14 6.24 1.90
CA GLU A 152 5.30 5.18 1.34
C GLU A 152 5.00 4.14 2.43
N ILE A 153 3.71 3.89 2.67
CA ILE A 153 3.25 2.90 3.64
C ILE A 153 2.23 2.00 2.97
N ASN A 154 2.44 0.68 3.05
CA ASN A 154 1.50 -0.28 2.51
C ASN A 154 0.14 -0.21 3.22
N GLU A 155 -0.93 -0.01 2.45
CA GLU A 155 -2.30 0.10 2.95
C GLU A 155 -2.93 -1.28 3.22
N ALA A 156 -2.30 -2.10 4.07
CA ALA A 156 -2.86 -3.41 4.45
C ALA A 156 -4.25 -3.29 5.08
N LEU A 157 -4.48 -2.21 5.84
CA LEU A 157 -5.77 -1.81 6.43
C LEU A 157 -5.79 -0.29 6.54
N SER A 158 -6.92 0.37 6.28
CA SER A 158 -7.09 1.83 6.45
C SER A 158 -6.64 2.31 7.83
N LEU A 159 -6.81 1.47 8.85
CA LEU A 159 -6.45 1.75 10.24
C LEU A 159 -4.97 2.05 10.45
N ILE A 160 -4.08 1.57 9.60
CA ILE A 160 -2.63 1.78 9.72
C ILE A 160 -2.31 3.25 9.50
N HIS A 161 -2.83 3.85 8.45
CA HIS A 161 -2.60 5.25 8.11
C HIS A 161 -3.26 6.23 9.11
N ILE A 162 -4.43 5.88 9.62
CA ILE A 162 -5.15 6.74 10.58
C ILE A 162 -4.47 6.73 11.96
N SER A 163 -3.87 5.61 12.36
CA SER A 163 -3.19 5.46 13.65
C SER A 163 -1.78 6.06 13.70
N GLU A 164 -1.21 6.42 12.55
CA GLU A 164 0.13 7.03 12.50
C GLU A 164 0.10 8.47 13.05
N PRO A 165 1.00 8.82 13.99
CA PRO A 165 1.04 10.18 14.56
C PRO A 165 1.55 11.25 13.58
N THR A 166 2.06 10.85 12.44
CA THR A 166 2.58 11.73 11.40
C THR A 166 1.51 11.99 10.34
N ARG A 167 0.54 12.84 10.65
CA ARG A 167 -0.36 13.42 9.64
C ARG A 167 0.41 14.40 8.76
N ARG A 168 1.24 13.92 7.85
CA ARG A 168 1.59 14.70 6.66
C ARG A 168 0.63 14.30 5.56
N THR A 169 -0.20 15.23 5.16
CA THR A 169 -1.02 15.13 3.95
C THR A 169 -0.05 15.01 2.76
N ILE A 170 -0.04 13.85 2.13
CA ILE A 170 0.56 13.69 0.83
C ILE A 170 -0.44 14.18 -0.20
#